data_34da3bc304cacb2d54ac0079d89a134c
#
_entry.id   34da3bc304cacb2d54ac0079d89a134c
#
_cell.length_a   1.000
_cell.length_b   1.000
_cell.length_c   1.000
_cell.angle_alpha   90.00
_cell.angle_beta   90.00
_cell.angle_gamma   90.00
#
_symmetry.space_group_name_H-M   'P 1'
#
loop_
_entity.id
_entity.type
_entity.pdbx_description
1 polymer ?
#
loop_
_entity_poly.entity_id
_entity_poly.type
_entity_poly.pdbx_seq_one_letter_code
_entity_poly.pdbx_strand_id
1 'polypeptide(L)'
;MTDTIPHIAKIKNQWLAEQVDVQYPTKESLAGRKLYLAKAEQQHFTTLDTDIQCESNFAQEDIFLVDFHRLTVMFSLLQSQRWDKPEEQELIVEFLTQIIYSEPCQLYLGFSNGEPVAAAVVTTTDDAFLISDVVVNQASDIENCTRFALSIANKLSLNSSSSCELYLEVTP
;
A
#
# COMPACT_ATOMS: atom_id res chain seq x y z
N MET A 1 -22.99 3.83 -1.03
CA MET A 1 -21.56 4.21 -1.10
C MET A 1 -21.36 5.48 -0.30
N THR A 2 -20.66 5.38 0.80
CA THR A 2 -20.37 6.55 1.62
C THR A 2 -19.07 7.15 1.12
N ASP A 3 -19.12 8.43 0.72
CA ASP A 3 -17.93 9.19 0.33
C ASP A 3 -17.04 9.51 1.54
N THR A 4 -17.26 8.83 2.65
CA THR A 4 -16.53 9.06 3.89
C THR A 4 -15.24 8.22 3.89
N ILE A 5 -14.11 8.90 4.01
CA ILE A 5 -12.81 8.25 4.16
C ILE A 5 -12.76 7.59 5.54
N PRO A 6 -12.50 6.26 5.63
CA PRO A 6 -12.36 5.60 6.92
C PRO A 6 -11.27 6.23 7.77
N HIS A 7 -11.45 6.27 9.07
CA HIS A 7 -10.47 6.86 9.98
C HIS A 7 -9.08 6.21 9.83
N ILE A 8 -9.03 4.89 9.62
CA ILE A 8 -7.77 4.17 9.43
C ILE A 8 -6.99 4.68 8.20
N ALA A 9 -7.70 5.14 7.15
CA ALA A 9 -7.03 5.71 5.97
C ALA A 9 -6.37 7.05 6.31
N LYS A 10 -6.96 7.84 7.19
CA LYS A 10 -6.36 9.09 7.66
C LYS A 10 -5.10 8.81 8.48
N ILE A 11 -5.12 7.76 9.30
CA ILE A 11 -3.96 7.31 10.07
C ILE A 11 -2.83 6.90 9.12
N LYS A 12 -3.13 6.14 8.08
CA LYS A 12 -2.14 5.72 7.08
C LYS A 12 -1.53 6.93 6.37
N ASN A 13 -2.36 7.86 5.93
CA ASN A 13 -1.90 9.05 5.21
C ASN A 13 -1.02 9.94 6.10
N GLN A 14 -1.36 10.09 7.37
CA GLN A 14 -0.55 10.83 8.33
C GLN A 14 0.80 10.14 8.56
N TRP A 15 0.80 8.82 8.71
CA TRP A 15 2.03 8.04 8.86
C TRP A 15 2.97 8.25 7.66
N LEU A 16 2.44 8.22 6.43
CA LEU A 16 3.22 8.49 5.22
C LEU A 16 3.79 9.91 5.22
N ALA A 17 2.96 10.89 5.54
CA ALA A 17 3.39 12.30 5.56
C ALA A 17 4.55 12.52 6.54
N GLU A 18 4.52 11.86 7.68
CA GLU A 18 5.52 12.00 8.73
C GLU A 18 6.89 11.39 8.39
N GLN A 19 6.98 10.52 7.37
CA GLN A 19 8.24 9.86 7.01
C GLN A 19 9.34 10.85 6.58
N VAL A 20 8.96 12.03 6.11
CA VAL A 20 9.91 13.08 5.72
C VAL A 20 9.89 14.29 6.66
N ASP A 21 9.25 14.18 7.82
CA ASP A 21 9.31 15.17 8.89
C ASP A 21 10.59 14.97 9.70
N VAL A 22 11.70 15.28 9.08
CA VAL A 22 13.05 15.15 9.62
C VAL A 22 13.74 16.50 9.60
N GLN A 23 14.88 16.63 10.28
CA GLN A 23 15.60 17.91 10.41
C GLN A 23 16.02 18.50 9.04
N TYR A 24 16.43 17.65 8.10
CA TYR A 24 16.94 18.07 6.80
C TYR A 24 16.30 17.22 5.67
N PRO A 25 14.99 17.40 5.40
CA PRO A 25 14.37 16.64 4.31
C PRO A 25 14.89 17.14 2.96
N THR A 26 14.98 16.24 1.99
CA THR A 26 15.36 16.65 0.64
C THR A 26 14.17 17.35 -0.02
N LYS A 27 14.46 18.27 -0.92
CA LYS A 27 13.46 18.98 -1.72
C LYS A 27 12.63 17.99 -2.54
N GLU A 28 13.28 16.98 -3.08
CA GLU A 28 12.66 15.93 -3.90
C GLU A 28 11.71 15.07 -3.07
N SER A 29 12.08 14.70 -1.85
CA SER A 29 11.22 13.90 -0.99
C SER A 29 9.96 14.67 -0.57
N LEU A 30 10.05 15.97 -0.34
CA LEU A 30 8.89 16.80 -0.03
C LEU A 30 7.96 16.96 -1.24
N ALA A 31 8.53 17.11 -2.44
CA ALA A 31 7.74 17.16 -3.68
C ALA A 31 7.04 15.82 -3.94
N GLY A 32 7.72 14.70 -3.70
CA GLY A 32 7.15 13.37 -3.82
C GLY A 32 6.01 13.15 -2.84
N ARG A 33 6.17 13.60 -1.58
CA ARG A 33 5.09 13.55 -0.58
C ARG A 33 3.83 14.25 -1.07
N LYS A 34 3.99 15.44 -1.63
CA LYS A 34 2.86 16.23 -2.14
C LYS A 34 2.11 15.48 -3.24
N LEU A 35 2.85 14.88 -4.19
CA LEU A 35 2.26 14.08 -5.26
C LEU A 35 1.53 12.86 -4.71
N TYR A 36 2.14 12.17 -3.78
CA TYR A 36 1.58 10.94 -3.22
C TYR A 36 0.29 11.20 -2.46
N LEU A 37 0.29 12.20 -1.60
CA LEU A 37 -0.89 12.56 -0.80
C LEU A 37 -2.02 13.08 -1.67
N ALA A 38 -1.73 13.81 -2.75
CA ALA A 38 -2.75 14.26 -3.69
C ALA A 38 -3.47 13.07 -4.35
N LYS A 39 -2.74 12.01 -4.71
CA LYS A 39 -3.34 10.79 -5.24
C LYS A 39 -4.13 10.04 -4.16
N ALA A 40 -3.63 10.00 -2.93
CA ALA A 40 -4.30 9.34 -1.81
C ALA A 40 -5.68 9.95 -1.52
N GLU A 41 -5.82 11.27 -1.69
CA GLU A 41 -7.10 11.97 -1.48
C GLU A 41 -8.17 11.58 -2.50
N GLN A 42 -7.78 11.03 -3.65
CA GLN A 42 -8.68 10.64 -4.73
C GLN A 42 -9.15 9.18 -4.63
N GLN A 43 -8.64 8.42 -3.67
CA GLN A 43 -8.94 7.00 -3.56
C GLN A 43 -10.31 6.76 -2.94
N HIS A 44 -10.89 5.61 -3.27
CA HIS A 44 -12.14 5.12 -2.67
C HIS A 44 -11.83 3.93 -1.77
N PHE A 45 -12.79 3.57 -0.91
CA PHE A 45 -12.62 2.49 0.05
C PHE A 45 -13.84 1.58 0.03
N THR A 46 -13.59 0.29 0.14
CA THR A 46 -14.64 -0.72 0.25
C THR A 46 -14.26 -1.72 1.34
N THR A 47 -15.24 -2.45 1.85
CA THR A 47 -14.97 -3.58 2.75
C THR A 47 -14.46 -4.74 1.91
N LEU A 48 -13.39 -5.39 2.38
CA LEU A 48 -12.85 -6.58 1.70
C LEU A 48 -13.47 -7.83 2.31
N ASP A 49 -14.13 -8.62 1.47
CA ASP A 49 -14.73 -9.89 1.87
C ASP A 49 -13.72 -11.02 1.62
N THR A 50 -13.21 -11.61 2.71
CA THR A 50 -12.23 -12.70 2.63
C THR A 50 -12.87 -14.05 2.32
N ASP A 51 -14.21 -14.14 2.38
CA ASP A 51 -14.94 -15.37 2.02
C ASP A 51 -15.16 -15.48 0.50
N ILE A 52 -14.83 -14.44 -0.26
CA ILE A 52 -14.89 -14.51 -1.72
C ILE A 52 -13.89 -15.54 -2.21
N GLN A 53 -14.39 -16.54 -2.92
CA GLN A 53 -13.56 -17.55 -3.56
C GLN A 53 -12.93 -16.97 -4.82
N CYS A 54 -11.91 -16.12 -4.62
CA CYS A 54 -11.01 -15.74 -5.69
C CYS A 54 -9.75 -16.57 -5.56
N GLU A 55 -9.25 -17.07 -6.68
CA GLU A 55 -7.92 -17.65 -6.68
C GLU A 55 -6.92 -16.56 -6.30
N SER A 56 -6.17 -16.79 -5.23
CA SER A 56 -5.10 -15.88 -4.87
C SER A 56 -3.99 -15.98 -5.93
N ASN A 57 -3.48 -14.83 -6.38
CA ASN A 57 -2.41 -14.78 -7.38
C ASN A 57 -1.05 -15.17 -6.83
N PHE A 58 -0.91 -15.17 -5.51
CA PHE A 58 0.37 -15.34 -4.84
C PHE A 58 0.26 -16.40 -3.76
N ALA A 59 1.22 -17.32 -3.74
CA ALA A 59 1.40 -18.22 -2.61
C ALA A 59 1.89 -17.41 -1.41
N GLN A 60 1.61 -17.89 -0.19
CA GLN A 60 2.03 -17.19 1.02
C GLN A 60 3.54 -17.00 1.10
N GLU A 61 4.32 -17.96 0.59
CA GLU A 61 5.78 -17.88 0.55
C GLU A 61 6.32 -16.86 -0.45
N ASP A 62 5.48 -16.36 -1.36
CA ASP A 62 5.87 -15.34 -2.34
C ASP A 62 5.52 -13.91 -1.88
N ILE A 63 4.95 -13.77 -0.70
CA ILE A 63 4.61 -12.47 -0.10
C ILE A 63 5.60 -12.20 1.03
N PHE A 64 6.30 -11.07 0.96
CA PHE A 64 7.37 -10.71 1.90
C PHE A 64 7.10 -9.39 2.59
N LEU A 65 7.34 -9.38 3.90
CA LEU A 65 7.37 -8.14 4.67
C LEU A 65 8.60 -7.33 4.27
N VAL A 66 8.42 -6.03 4.03
CA VAL A 66 9.52 -5.12 3.76
C VAL A 66 10.15 -4.75 5.10
N ASP A 67 11.26 -5.40 5.44
CA ASP A 67 11.93 -5.24 6.72
C ASP A 67 13.37 -4.73 6.62
N PHE A 68 13.83 -4.42 5.40
CA PHE A 68 15.14 -3.79 5.20
C PHE A 68 15.14 -2.93 3.93
N HIS A 69 16.10 -2.01 3.86
CA HIS A 69 16.09 -0.90 2.89
C HIS A 69 16.03 -1.34 1.42
N ARG A 70 16.70 -2.42 1.05
CA ARG A 70 16.64 -2.92 -0.33
C ARG A 70 15.21 -3.25 -0.77
N LEU A 71 14.42 -3.84 0.13
CA LEU A 71 13.01 -4.12 -0.15
C LEU A 71 12.19 -2.83 -0.21
N THR A 72 12.54 -1.82 0.60
CA THR A 72 11.90 -0.50 0.53
C THR A 72 12.12 0.14 -0.84
N VAL A 73 13.32 0.03 -1.41
CA VAL A 73 13.59 0.52 -2.76
C VAL A 73 12.71 -0.19 -3.80
N MET A 74 12.61 -1.52 -3.71
CA MET A 74 11.74 -2.31 -4.61
C MET A 74 10.28 -1.89 -4.49
N PHE A 75 9.79 -1.71 -3.27
CA PHE A 75 8.44 -1.22 -2.99
C PHE A 75 8.23 0.16 -3.65
N SER A 76 9.19 1.06 -3.47
CA SER A 76 9.09 2.43 -3.99
C SER A 76 9.05 2.46 -5.51
N LEU A 77 9.85 1.63 -6.17
CA LEU A 77 9.87 1.52 -7.62
C LEU A 77 8.54 1.00 -8.16
N LEU A 78 7.94 0.00 -7.52
CA LEU A 78 6.62 -0.50 -7.91
C LEU A 78 5.55 0.56 -7.73
N GLN A 79 5.54 1.25 -6.59
CA GLN A 79 4.57 2.32 -6.33
C GLN A 79 4.67 3.45 -7.35
N SER A 80 5.89 3.79 -7.78
CA SER A 80 6.11 4.86 -8.75
C SER A 80 5.43 4.62 -10.09
N GLN A 81 5.15 3.37 -10.43
CA GLN A 81 4.45 3.02 -11.68
C GLN A 81 3.01 3.56 -11.73
N ARG A 82 2.45 3.99 -10.62
CA ARG A 82 1.12 4.61 -10.55
C ARG A 82 1.08 6.02 -11.13
N TRP A 83 2.24 6.59 -11.46
CA TRP A 83 2.38 7.89 -12.12
C TRP A 83 2.94 7.71 -13.51
N ASP A 84 2.45 8.51 -14.46
CA ASP A 84 2.81 8.35 -15.87
C ASP A 84 4.09 9.06 -16.26
N LYS A 85 4.43 10.15 -15.56
CA LYS A 85 5.58 10.99 -15.92
C LYS A 85 6.85 10.52 -15.22
N PRO A 86 7.96 10.32 -15.95
CA PRO A 86 9.22 9.87 -15.33
C PRO A 86 9.71 10.79 -14.21
N GLU A 87 9.55 12.12 -14.35
CA GLU A 87 9.95 13.08 -13.32
C GLU A 87 9.14 12.90 -12.03
N GLU A 88 7.85 12.60 -12.16
CA GLU A 88 7.00 12.33 -11.01
C GLU A 88 7.38 11.00 -10.35
N GLN A 89 7.67 9.98 -11.15
CA GLN A 89 8.10 8.68 -10.65
C GLN A 89 9.39 8.80 -9.81
N GLU A 90 10.34 9.59 -10.25
CA GLU A 90 11.58 9.84 -9.49
C GLU A 90 11.28 10.49 -8.14
N LEU A 91 10.38 11.47 -8.10
CA LEU A 91 9.99 12.14 -6.86
C LEU A 91 9.29 11.18 -5.90
N ILE A 92 8.45 10.28 -6.42
CA ILE A 92 7.78 9.27 -5.60
C ILE A 92 8.80 8.31 -4.98
N VAL A 93 9.79 7.86 -5.75
CA VAL A 93 10.86 7.00 -5.24
C VAL A 93 11.65 7.72 -4.14
N GLU A 94 12.00 8.99 -4.35
CA GLU A 94 12.70 9.79 -3.33
C GLU A 94 11.91 9.91 -2.03
N PHE A 95 10.61 10.07 -2.13
CA PHE A 95 9.73 10.13 -0.95
C PHE A 95 9.66 8.79 -0.24
N LEU A 96 9.32 7.71 -0.96
CA LEU A 96 9.02 6.42 -0.34
C LEU A 96 10.26 5.72 0.22
N THR A 97 11.45 5.99 -0.35
CA THR A 97 12.69 5.42 0.17
C THR A 97 13.09 6.00 1.53
N GLN A 98 12.41 7.06 2.00
CA GLN A 98 12.60 7.60 3.34
C GLN A 98 11.86 6.80 4.42
N ILE A 99 11.02 5.84 4.05
CA ILE A 99 10.24 5.05 5.01
C ILE A 99 11.18 4.14 5.81
N ILE A 100 11.19 4.32 7.13
CA ILE A 100 11.99 3.51 8.06
C ILE A 100 11.16 2.96 9.22
N TYR A 101 10.01 3.55 9.51
CA TYR A 101 9.14 3.13 10.60
C TYR A 101 8.02 2.23 10.07
N SER A 102 7.67 1.20 10.83
CA SER A 102 6.73 0.16 10.42
C SER A 102 5.46 0.07 11.27
N GLU A 103 5.19 1.07 12.09
CA GLU A 103 3.96 1.12 12.89
C GLU A 103 3.28 2.48 12.72
N PRO A 104 1.96 2.50 12.50
CA PRO A 104 0.98 1.39 12.43
C PRO A 104 0.89 0.70 11.07
N CYS A 105 1.79 0.98 10.14
CA CYS A 105 1.74 0.45 8.78
C CYS A 105 2.93 -0.44 8.48
N GLN A 106 2.68 -1.52 7.74
CA GLN A 106 3.71 -2.41 7.23
C GLN A 106 3.62 -2.47 5.70
N LEU A 107 4.77 -2.60 5.06
CA LEU A 107 4.88 -2.70 3.61
C LEU A 107 5.08 -4.15 3.21
N TYR A 108 4.41 -4.57 2.13
CA TYR A 108 4.50 -5.93 1.61
C TYR A 108 4.82 -5.93 0.12
N LEU A 109 5.58 -6.93 -0.29
CA LEU A 109 5.90 -7.20 -1.69
C LEU A 109 5.42 -8.59 -2.08
N GLY A 110 4.93 -8.71 -3.32
CA GLY A 110 4.67 -10.01 -3.94
C GLY A 110 5.72 -10.28 -5.00
N PHE A 111 6.26 -11.50 -5.00
CA PHE A 111 7.28 -11.93 -5.95
C PHE A 111 6.72 -12.96 -6.91
N SER A 112 7.19 -12.94 -8.15
CA SER A 112 6.93 -13.95 -9.16
C SER A 112 8.23 -14.23 -9.90
N ASN A 113 8.62 -15.49 -9.97
CA ASN A 113 9.87 -15.91 -10.63
C ASN A 113 11.10 -15.17 -10.09
N GLY A 114 11.13 -14.89 -8.80
CA GLY A 114 12.25 -14.22 -8.13
C GLY A 114 12.29 -12.71 -8.30
N GLU A 115 11.26 -12.11 -8.90
CA GLU A 115 11.21 -10.65 -9.11
C GLU A 115 10.02 -10.03 -8.38
N PRO A 116 10.17 -8.82 -7.82
CA PRO A 116 9.04 -8.13 -7.19
C PRO A 116 8.07 -7.63 -8.26
N VAL A 117 6.82 -8.05 -8.16
CA VAL A 117 5.79 -7.71 -9.15
C VAL A 117 4.55 -7.06 -8.53
N ALA A 118 4.44 -7.03 -7.22
CA ALA A 118 3.29 -6.43 -6.53
C ALA A 118 3.72 -5.81 -5.21
N ALA A 119 2.98 -4.80 -4.77
CA ALA A 119 3.24 -4.12 -3.51
C ALA A 119 1.94 -3.62 -2.90
N ALA A 120 1.93 -3.51 -1.57
CA ALA A 120 0.80 -2.95 -0.83
C ALA A 120 1.23 -2.48 0.55
N VAL A 121 0.40 -1.65 1.17
CA VAL A 121 0.55 -1.21 2.56
C VAL A 121 -0.56 -1.85 3.38
N VAL A 122 -0.22 -2.38 4.55
CA VAL A 122 -1.21 -2.87 5.51
C VAL A 122 -1.14 -2.00 6.76
N THR A 123 -2.25 -1.38 7.10
CA THR A 123 -2.40 -0.55 8.29
C THR A 123 -3.26 -1.29 9.31
N THR A 124 -2.85 -1.29 10.56
CA THR A 124 -3.55 -1.98 11.65
C THR A 124 -3.86 -1.00 12.77
N THR A 125 -5.12 -0.99 13.21
CA THR A 125 -5.56 -0.27 14.40
C THR A 125 -6.33 -1.25 15.30
N ASP A 126 -6.80 -0.78 16.45
CA ASP A 126 -7.52 -1.63 17.41
C ASP A 126 -8.85 -2.15 16.85
N ASP A 127 -9.46 -1.44 15.90
CA ASP A 127 -10.80 -1.74 15.39
C ASP A 127 -10.86 -1.93 13.87
N ALA A 128 -9.73 -1.88 13.17
CA ALA A 128 -9.75 -2.00 11.71
C ALA A 128 -8.41 -2.46 11.13
N PHE A 129 -8.49 -3.05 9.94
CA PHE A 129 -7.35 -3.29 9.05
C PHE A 129 -7.61 -2.57 7.73
N LEU A 130 -6.57 -2.04 7.12
CA LEU A 130 -6.64 -1.44 5.80
C LEU A 130 -5.53 -2.01 4.92
N ILE A 131 -5.92 -2.53 3.75
CA ILE A 131 -4.98 -2.86 2.69
C ILE A 131 -5.08 -1.76 1.64
N SER A 132 -3.99 -1.06 1.39
CA SER A 132 -3.99 0.14 0.54
C SER A 132 -2.76 0.18 -0.36
N ASP A 133 -2.75 1.16 -1.25
CA ASP A 133 -1.59 1.43 -2.10
C ASP A 133 -1.19 0.18 -2.88
N VAL A 134 -2.19 -0.58 -3.34
CA VAL A 134 -1.98 -1.85 -4.04
C VAL A 134 -1.57 -1.55 -5.48
N VAL A 135 -0.45 -2.11 -5.89
CA VAL A 135 0.05 -2.05 -7.26
C VAL A 135 0.47 -3.45 -7.69
N VAL A 136 0.07 -3.82 -8.92
CA VAL A 136 0.52 -5.07 -9.55
C VAL A 136 1.17 -4.70 -10.87
N ASN A 137 2.41 -5.09 -11.06
CA ASN A 137 3.19 -4.70 -12.23
C ASN A 137 2.48 -5.11 -13.53
N GLN A 138 2.23 -4.15 -14.42
CA GLN A 138 1.58 -4.30 -15.72
C GLN A 138 0.14 -4.85 -15.66
N ALA A 139 -0.45 -4.95 -14.47
CA ALA A 139 -1.78 -5.52 -14.28
C ALA A 139 -2.50 -4.91 -13.06
N SER A 140 -2.44 -3.57 -12.93
CA SER A 140 -3.06 -2.87 -11.80
C SER A 140 -4.55 -2.58 -12.00
N ASP A 141 -5.29 -3.49 -12.65
CA ASP A 141 -6.74 -3.41 -12.68
C ASP A 141 -7.31 -3.84 -11.31
N ILE A 142 -8.59 -3.52 -11.10
CA ILE A 142 -9.25 -3.75 -9.82
C ILE A 142 -9.26 -5.24 -9.43
N GLU A 143 -9.38 -6.13 -10.41
CA GLU A 143 -9.41 -7.57 -10.17
C GLU A 143 -8.08 -8.08 -9.64
N ASN A 144 -6.98 -7.75 -10.30
CA ASN A 144 -5.64 -8.20 -9.90
C ASN A 144 -5.22 -7.57 -8.56
N CYS A 145 -5.54 -6.30 -8.34
CA CYS A 145 -5.27 -5.65 -7.06
C CYS A 145 -6.06 -6.30 -5.93
N THR A 146 -7.33 -6.63 -6.15
CA THR A 146 -8.16 -7.32 -5.16
C THR A 146 -7.61 -8.71 -4.85
N ARG A 147 -7.16 -9.44 -5.86
CA ARG A 147 -6.55 -10.77 -5.66
C ARG A 147 -5.28 -10.70 -4.81
N PHE A 148 -4.43 -9.70 -5.08
CA PHE A 148 -3.23 -9.52 -4.26
C PHE A 148 -3.59 -9.15 -2.83
N ALA A 149 -4.56 -8.25 -2.64
CA ALA A 149 -5.05 -7.90 -1.31
C ALA A 149 -5.60 -9.11 -0.55
N LEU A 150 -6.36 -9.98 -1.22
CA LEU A 150 -6.86 -11.23 -0.64
C LEU A 150 -5.71 -12.18 -0.27
N SER A 151 -4.68 -12.24 -1.09
CA SER A 151 -3.48 -13.05 -0.80
C SER A 151 -2.79 -12.57 0.48
N ILE A 152 -2.67 -11.27 0.66
CA ILE A 152 -2.11 -10.67 1.88
C ILE A 152 -3.01 -10.96 3.08
N ALA A 153 -4.32 -10.77 2.94
CA ALA A 153 -5.27 -11.03 4.02
C ALA A 153 -5.20 -12.49 4.48
N ASN A 154 -5.09 -13.43 3.54
CA ASN A 154 -4.92 -14.85 3.85
C ASN A 154 -3.61 -15.13 4.58
N LYS A 155 -2.51 -14.55 4.12
CA LYS A 155 -1.20 -14.72 4.76
C LYS A 155 -1.19 -14.21 6.20
N LEU A 156 -1.84 -13.08 6.45
CA LEU A 156 -1.86 -12.42 7.75
C LEU A 156 -3.05 -12.83 8.60
N SER A 157 -3.92 -13.71 8.08
CA SER A 157 -5.16 -14.13 8.75
C SER A 157 -6.06 -12.95 9.12
N LEU A 158 -6.17 -11.97 8.24
CA LEU A 158 -7.02 -10.81 8.45
C LEU A 158 -8.45 -11.17 8.09
N ASN A 159 -9.38 -10.94 9.01
CA ASN A 159 -10.81 -11.20 8.80
C ASN A 159 -11.64 -10.07 9.38
N SER A 160 -12.70 -9.70 8.67
CA SER A 160 -13.70 -8.80 9.23
C SER A 160 -14.49 -9.51 10.33
N SER A 161 -14.73 -8.81 11.43
CA SER A 161 -15.55 -9.30 12.53
C SER A 161 -16.48 -8.18 13.00
N SER A 162 -17.37 -8.48 13.94
CA SER A 162 -18.27 -7.48 14.52
C SER A 162 -17.52 -6.34 15.23
N SER A 163 -16.28 -6.57 15.65
CA SER A 163 -15.44 -5.61 16.36
C SER A 163 -14.27 -5.06 15.51
N CYS A 164 -14.06 -5.62 14.32
CA CYS A 164 -12.92 -5.22 13.48
C CYS A 164 -13.31 -5.30 12.00
N GLU A 165 -13.13 -4.22 11.27
CA GLU A 165 -13.42 -4.17 9.84
C GLU A 165 -12.13 -4.25 9.02
N LEU A 166 -12.24 -4.91 7.86
CA LEU A 166 -11.16 -5.00 6.89
C LEU A 166 -11.53 -4.16 5.66
N TYR A 167 -10.78 -3.10 5.42
CA TYR A 167 -10.99 -2.20 4.29
C TYR A 167 -9.97 -2.43 3.18
N LEU A 168 -10.39 -2.16 1.96
CA LEU A 168 -9.53 -2.13 0.79
C LEU A 168 -9.63 -0.75 0.14
N GLU A 169 -8.48 -0.11 -0.10
CA GLU A 169 -8.39 1.11 -0.90
C GLU A 169 -8.43 0.73 -2.39
N VAL A 170 -9.29 1.39 -3.15
CA VAL A 170 -9.43 1.16 -4.58
C VAL A 170 -9.23 2.46 -5.34
N THR A 171 -8.56 2.38 -6.48
CA THR A 171 -8.39 3.52 -7.39
C THR A 171 -9.63 3.64 -8.26
N PRO A 172 -10.23 4.83 -8.35
CA PRO A 172 -11.43 5.03 -9.17
C PRO A 172 -11.17 4.84 -10.66
#